data_af9597dbb2951e88d9e8f0fde993fa79
#
_entry.id   af9597dbb2951e88d9e8f0fde993fa79
#
_cell.length_a   1.000
_cell.length_b   1.000
_cell.length_c   1.000
_cell.angle_alpha   90.00
_cell.angle_beta   90.00
_cell.angle_gamma   90.00
#
_symmetry.space_group_name_H-M   'P 1'
#
loop_
_entity.id
_entity.type
_entity.pdbx_description
1 polymer ?
#
loop_
_entity_poly.entity_id
_entity_poly.type
_entity_poly.pdbx_seq_one_letter_code
_entity_poly.pdbx_strand_id
1 'polypeptide(L)'
;MEPVYKRLLLKLSGEVLAGEAGHGFDFNVIEDVCKAIKEVTDMGVQVGIVVGGGNFWRGRSSGDMDRTRADSIGMLATVMNSLALQQGFLDIGVEARVQSAVQITGVVETFIRDEAVRHLEKGRVVIFAGGTGNPFFSTDSGAALRAAQINADVLLKATNVDGIYDKDPNKYSDAVKFDTISHNELLERHLKVMDTAAAAICQENNLPILVFNLNDTSNIYKAVCGENAGTVVS
;
A
#
# COMPACT_ATOMS: atom_id res chain seq x y z
N MET A 1 -13.31 -16.61 -10.26
CA MET A 1 -11.96 -17.10 -10.60
C MET A 1 -11.22 -17.48 -9.33
N GLU A 2 -10.18 -18.32 -9.43
CA GLU A 2 -9.37 -18.65 -8.24
C GLU A 2 -8.24 -17.61 -8.08
N PRO A 3 -7.86 -17.24 -6.84
CA PRO A 3 -6.77 -16.31 -6.61
C PRO A 3 -5.43 -16.97 -6.94
N VAL A 4 -4.52 -16.22 -7.56
CA VAL A 4 -3.15 -16.67 -7.89
C VAL A 4 -2.16 -16.41 -6.76
N TYR A 5 -2.54 -15.60 -5.77
CA TYR A 5 -1.73 -15.27 -4.60
C TYR A 5 -2.41 -15.76 -3.33
N LYS A 6 -1.63 -16.31 -2.39
CA LYS A 6 -2.11 -16.72 -1.07
C LYS A 6 -2.03 -15.58 -0.05
N ARG A 7 -0.97 -14.78 -0.12
CA ARG A 7 -0.73 -13.64 0.77
C ARG A 7 -0.23 -12.45 -0.03
N LEU A 8 -0.83 -11.31 0.17
CA LEU A 8 -0.42 -10.07 -0.50
C LEU A 8 -0.23 -8.92 0.50
N LEU A 9 0.55 -7.94 0.07
CA LEU A 9 0.55 -6.62 0.69
C LEU A 9 -0.01 -5.60 -0.28
N LEU A 10 -1.07 -4.90 0.12
CA LEU A 10 -1.68 -3.81 -0.62
C LEU A 10 -1.16 -2.47 -0.10
N LYS A 11 -0.53 -1.67 -0.96
CA LYS A 11 -0.14 -0.31 -0.64
C LYS A 11 -1.14 0.70 -1.21
N LEU A 12 -1.72 1.50 -0.33
CA LEU A 12 -2.67 2.56 -0.66
C LEU A 12 -2.06 3.95 -0.46
N SER A 13 -2.41 4.91 -1.32
CA SER A 13 -2.16 6.32 -1.02
C SER A 13 -3.19 6.81 0.01
N GLY A 14 -2.75 7.59 1.02
CA GLY A 14 -3.68 8.23 1.93
C GLY A 14 -4.67 9.18 1.25
N GLU A 15 -4.28 9.76 0.11
CA GLU A 15 -5.14 10.65 -0.68
C GLU A 15 -6.40 9.97 -1.17
N VAL A 16 -6.36 8.66 -1.43
CA VAL A 16 -7.54 7.88 -1.81
C VAL A 16 -8.61 7.97 -0.74
N LEU A 17 -8.23 7.91 0.55
CA LEU A 17 -9.17 7.95 1.66
C LEU A 17 -9.86 9.31 1.87
N ALA A 18 -9.38 10.35 1.21
CA ALA A 18 -9.94 11.70 1.27
C ALA A 18 -10.99 11.98 0.19
N GLY A 19 -11.15 11.05 -0.78
CA GLY A 19 -12.05 11.25 -1.90
C GLY A 19 -11.77 12.54 -2.67
N GLU A 20 -12.82 13.17 -3.18
CA GLU A 20 -12.71 14.43 -3.94
C GLU A 20 -12.27 15.63 -3.08
N ALA A 21 -12.46 15.59 -1.78
CA ALA A 21 -12.05 16.67 -0.87
C ALA A 21 -10.51 16.81 -0.75
N GLY A 22 -9.77 15.75 -1.07
CA GLY A 22 -8.30 15.74 -1.05
C GLY A 22 -7.66 15.89 0.33
N HIS A 23 -8.46 16.01 1.40
CA HIS A 23 -8.02 16.12 2.78
C HIS A 23 -9.01 15.43 3.74
N GLY A 24 -8.49 14.85 4.83
CA GLY A 24 -9.31 14.16 5.82
C GLY A 24 -9.78 12.78 5.34
N PHE A 25 -11.04 12.44 5.67
CA PHE A 25 -11.66 11.16 5.34
C PHE A 25 -12.95 11.35 4.54
N ASP A 26 -13.10 10.54 3.51
CA ASP A 26 -14.39 10.23 2.89
C ASP A 26 -14.78 8.80 3.29
N PHE A 27 -15.77 8.67 4.17
CA PHE A 27 -16.17 7.37 4.72
C PHE A 27 -16.84 6.47 3.68
N ASN A 28 -17.44 7.02 2.62
CA ASN A 28 -17.98 6.22 1.52
C ASN A 28 -16.83 5.57 0.73
N VAL A 29 -15.77 6.33 0.44
CA VAL A 29 -14.58 5.79 -0.23
C VAL A 29 -13.89 4.73 0.63
N ILE A 30 -13.79 4.96 1.96
CA ILE A 30 -13.24 3.96 2.89
C ILE A 30 -14.05 2.68 2.85
N GLU A 31 -15.39 2.77 2.88
CA GLU A 31 -16.28 1.62 2.82
C GLU A 31 -16.12 0.86 1.50
N ASP A 32 -16.05 1.55 0.36
CA ASP A 32 -15.88 0.93 -0.96
C ASP A 32 -14.53 0.19 -1.08
N VAL A 33 -13.45 0.79 -0.57
CA VAL A 33 -12.14 0.13 -0.50
C VAL A 33 -12.19 -1.10 0.40
N CYS A 34 -12.83 -1.00 1.57
CA CYS A 34 -12.96 -2.14 2.49
C CYS A 34 -13.81 -3.27 1.87
N LYS A 35 -14.89 -2.96 1.15
CA LYS A 35 -15.72 -3.95 0.43
C LYS A 35 -14.91 -4.69 -0.64
N ALA A 36 -14.14 -3.96 -1.46
CA ALA A 36 -13.31 -4.58 -2.49
C ALA A 36 -12.24 -5.50 -1.90
N ILE A 37 -11.65 -5.12 -0.75
CA ILE A 37 -10.69 -5.98 -0.06
C ILE A 37 -11.38 -7.18 0.59
N LYS A 38 -12.62 -7.00 1.10
CA LYS A 38 -13.42 -8.11 1.64
C LYS A 38 -13.65 -9.19 0.60
N GLU A 39 -14.00 -8.84 -0.63
CA GLU A 39 -14.15 -9.81 -1.74
C GLU A 39 -12.91 -10.71 -1.88
N VAL A 40 -11.73 -10.14 -1.76
CA VAL A 40 -10.45 -10.85 -1.83
C VAL A 40 -10.22 -11.74 -0.59
N THR A 41 -10.53 -11.25 0.61
CA THR A 41 -10.39 -12.05 1.84
C THR A 41 -11.39 -13.19 1.90
N ASP A 42 -12.60 -13.01 1.36
CA ASP A 42 -13.62 -14.06 1.26
C ASP A 42 -13.18 -15.23 0.33
N MET A 43 -12.23 -14.98 -0.58
CA MET A 43 -11.56 -16.02 -1.38
C MET A 43 -10.46 -16.78 -0.63
N GLY A 44 -10.21 -16.45 0.63
CA GLY A 44 -9.16 -17.05 1.47
C GLY A 44 -7.77 -16.42 1.31
N VAL A 45 -7.66 -15.29 0.63
CA VAL A 45 -6.39 -14.56 0.47
C VAL A 45 -6.08 -13.76 1.73
N GLN A 46 -4.85 -13.84 2.19
CA GLN A 46 -4.34 -13.12 3.36
C GLN A 46 -3.88 -11.72 2.93
N VAL A 47 -4.48 -10.68 3.51
CA VAL A 47 -4.24 -9.29 3.09
C VAL A 47 -3.58 -8.47 4.18
N GLY A 48 -2.34 -8.02 3.91
CA GLY A 48 -1.69 -6.94 4.63
C GLY A 48 -1.90 -5.61 3.90
N ILE A 49 -2.07 -4.52 4.63
CA ILE A 49 -2.26 -3.17 4.07
C ILE A 49 -1.23 -2.22 4.63
N VAL A 50 -0.65 -1.38 3.77
CA VAL A 50 0.10 -0.18 4.16
C VAL A 50 -0.59 1.02 3.52
N VAL A 51 -0.92 2.02 4.31
CA VAL A 51 -1.55 3.25 3.84
C VAL A 51 -0.68 4.47 4.11
N GLY A 52 -0.55 5.36 3.12
CA GLY A 52 0.18 6.63 3.28
C GLY A 52 -0.58 7.64 4.12
N GLY A 53 0.09 8.73 4.52
CA GLY A 53 -0.47 9.83 5.31
C GLY A 53 -0.79 11.10 4.50
N GLY A 54 -0.74 11.03 3.15
CA GLY A 54 -0.76 12.18 2.26
C GLY A 54 -2.03 13.06 2.30
N ASN A 55 -3.15 12.53 2.77
CA ASN A 55 -4.40 13.26 3.00
C ASN A 55 -4.37 14.18 4.24
N PHE A 56 -3.40 14.02 5.12
CA PHE A 56 -3.21 14.87 6.29
C PHE A 56 -1.88 15.62 6.25
N TRP A 57 -0.80 14.96 5.79
CA TRP A 57 0.52 15.54 5.88
C TRP A 57 1.46 15.05 4.76
N ARG A 58 2.14 16.00 4.13
CA ARG A 58 3.22 15.74 3.17
C ARG A 58 4.52 16.33 3.67
N GLY A 59 5.41 15.50 4.21
CA GLY A 59 6.68 15.93 4.78
C GLY A 59 7.58 16.73 3.82
N ARG A 60 7.53 16.43 2.51
CA ARG A 60 8.31 17.16 1.47
C ARG A 60 7.84 18.59 1.22
N SER A 61 6.63 18.97 1.63
CA SER A 61 6.04 20.30 1.44
C SER A 61 5.85 21.04 2.77
N SER A 62 6.56 20.65 3.83
CA SER A 62 6.43 21.20 5.18
C SER A 62 7.20 22.52 5.43
N GLY A 63 7.65 23.21 4.36
CA GLY A 63 8.41 24.46 4.47
C GLY A 63 9.77 24.22 5.17
N ASP A 64 10.11 25.10 6.12
CA ASP A 64 11.39 25.07 6.84
C ASP A 64 11.41 24.08 8.03
N MET A 65 10.42 23.19 8.16
CA MET A 65 10.38 22.22 9.24
C MET A 65 11.50 21.19 9.11
N ASP A 66 12.14 20.85 10.23
CA ASP A 66 13.10 19.75 10.28
C ASP A 66 12.50 18.46 9.68
N ARG A 67 13.24 17.82 8.79
CA ARG A 67 12.77 16.66 8.04
C ARG A 67 12.38 15.49 8.94
N THR A 68 13.12 15.26 10.03
CA THR A 68 12.83 14.17 10.99
C THR A 68 11.47 14.39 11.66
N ARG A 69 11.17 15.64 12.03
CA ARG A 69 9.88 16.02 12.63
C ARG A 69 8.74 15.91 11.62
N ALA A 70 8.95 16.39 10.41
CA ALA A 70 7.98 16.30 9.33
C ALA A 70 7.62 14.85 9.00
N ASP A 71 8.60 13.97 8.91
CA ASP A 71 8.39 12.55 8.66
C ASP A 71 7.71 11.86 9.86
N SER A 72 8.00 12.27 11.11
CA SER A 72 7.30 11.77 12.30
C SER A 72 5.80 12.13 12.29
N ILE A 73 5.45 13.36 11.88
CA ILE A 73 4.04 13.75 11.68
C ILE A 73 3.38 12.89 10.60
N GLY A 74 4.09 12.64 9.50
CA GLY A 74 3.62 11.75 8.43
C GLY A 74 3.37 10.31 8.92
N MET A 75 4.24 9.77 9.77
CA MET A 75 4.04 8.45 10.40
C MET A 75 2.77 8.43 11.27
N LEU A 76 2.51 9.47 12.07
CA LEU A 76 1.28 9.58 12.86
C LEU A 76 0.04 9.72 11.97
N ALA A 77 0.12 10.43 10.85
CA ALA A 77 -0.97 10.51 9.87
C ALA A 77 -1.34 9.13 9.30
N THR A 78 -0.36 8.24 9.08
CA THR A 78 -0.64 6.86 8.67
C THR A 78 -1.39 6.07 9.74
N VAL A 79 -1.15 6.34 11.02
CA VAL A 79 -1.88 5.69 12.13
C VAL A 79 -3.35 6.12 12.12
N MET A 80 -3.64 7.40 11.91
CA MET A 80 -5.02 7.90 11.77
C MET A 80 -5.74 7.19 10.62
N ASN A 81 -5.10 7.09 9.45
CA ASN A 81 -5.65 6.39 8.29
C ASN A 81 -5.88 4.90 8.57
N SER A 82 -4.97 4.26 9.29
CA SER A 82 -5.08 2.83 9.63
C SER A 82 -6.25 2.55 10.57
N LEU A 83 -6.51 3.45 11.53
CA LEU A 83 -7.66 3.34 12.43
C LEU A 83 -8.99 3.55 11.69
N ALA A 84 -9.06 4.49 10.74
CA ALA A 84 -10.25 4.71 9.92
C ALA A 84 -10.55 3.49 9.03
N LEU A 85 -9.52 2.90 8.40
CA LEU A 85 -9.68 1.65 7.64
C LEU A 85 -10.09 0.48 8.54
N GLN A 86 -9.51 0.35 9.73
CA GLN A 86 -9.89 -0.68 10.69
C GLN A 86 -11.38 -0.58 11.03
N GLN A 87 -11.89 0.62 11.32
CA GLN A 87 -13.31 0.82 11.59
C GLN A 87 -14.17 0.44 10.37
N GLY A 88 -13.78 0.86 9.15
CA GLY A 88 -14.49 0.49 7.92
C GLY A 88 -14.57 -1.03 7.71
N PHE A 89 -13.52 -1.78 8.04
CA PHE A 89 -13.57 -3.26 8.00
C PHE A 89 -14.50 -3.84 9.06
N LEU A 90 -14.45 -3.34 10.29
CA LEU A 90 -15.32 -3.80 11.40
C LEU A 90 -16.80 -3.55 11.07
N ASP A 91 -17.13 -2.42 10.48
CA ASP A 91 -18.51 -2.05 10.10
C ASP A 91 -19.11 -3.01 9.06
N ILE A 92 -18.29 -3.63 8.22
CA ILE A 92 -18.71 -4.63 7.24
C ILE A 92 -18.46 -6.09 7.68
N GLY A 93 -18.13 -6.31 8.96
CA GLY A 93 -17.97 -7.62 9.59
C GLY A 93 -16.64 -8.32 9.27
N VAL A 94 -15.60 -7.59 8.88
CA VAL A 94 -14.24 -8.11 8.65
C VAL A 94 -13.38 -7.83 9.87
N GLU A 95 -12.75 -8.87 10.46
CA GLU A 95 -11.78 -8.65 11.51
C GLU A 95 -10.50 -8.01 10.97
N ALA A 96 -10.13 -6.84 11.53
CA ALA A 96 -8.91 -6.14 11.18
C ALA A 96 -8.07 -5.80 12.42
N ARG A 97 -6.74 -5.76 12.26
CA ARG A 97 -5.78 -5.36 13.30
C ARG A 97 -4.85 -4.29 12.75
N VAL A 98 -4.59 -3.27 13.57
CA VAL A 98 -3.59 -2.24 13.26
C VAL A 98 -2.34 -2.51 14.05
N GLN A 99 -1.22 -2.67 13.36
CA GLN A 99 0.11 -2.78 13.98
C GLN A 99 1.01 -1.64 13.53
N SER A 100 1.57 -0.91 14.48
CA SER A 100 2.40 0.26 14.19
C SER A 100 3.87 0.01 14.46
N ALA A 101 4.72 0.49 13.54
CA ALA A 101 6.17 0.53 13.73
C ALA A 101 6.61 1.54 14.81
N VAL A 102 5.79 2.60 15.01
CA VAL A 102 5.96 3.55 16.10
C VAL A 102 5.08 3.12 17.26
N GLN A 103 5.65 3.02 18.46
CA GLN A 103 4.91 2.58 19.62
C GLN A 103 3.89 3.66 20.07
N ILE A 104 2.60 3.31 20.09
CA ILE A 104 1.48 4.18 20.51
C ILE A 104 0.61 3.39 21.48
N THR A 105 1.07 3.30 22.71
CA THR A 105 0.46 2.48 23.77
C THR A 105 -1.00 2.88 24.00
N GLY A 106 -1.87 1.90 24.08
CA GLY A 106 -3.31 2.10 24.33
C GLY A 106 -4.14 2.49 23.10
N VAL A 107 -3.52 2.65 21.91
CA VAL A 107 -4.21 3.04 20.68
C VAL A 107 -4.13 1.93 19.63
N VAL A 108 -2.92 1.43 19.34
CA VAL A 108 -2.67 0.37 18.35
C VAL A 108 -1.65 -0.63 18.88
N GLU A 109 -1.64 -1.83 18.28
CA GLU A 109 -0.65 -2.85 18.59
C GLU A 109 0.74 -2.42 18.10
N THR A 110 1.79 -2.76 18.84
CA THR A 110 3.16 -2.65 18.32
C THR A 110 3.39 -3.72 17.26
N PHE A 111 4.01 -3.35 16.14
CA PHE A 111 4.34 -4.32 15.11
C PHE A 111 5.28 -5.40 15.64
N ILE A 112 4.81 -6.65 15.58
CA ILE A 112 5.59 -7.86 15.80
C ILE A 112 5.30 -8.80 14.63
N ARG A 113 6.34 -9.14 13.86
CA ARG A 113 6.23 -9.95 12.64
C ARG A 113 5.40 -11.21 12.83
N ASP A 114 5.69 -11.98 13.87
CA ASP A 114 5.04 -13.28 14.09
C ASP A 114 3.58 -13.12 14.53
N GLU A 115 3.23 -12.04 15.22
CA GLU A 115 1.82 -11.69 15.51
C GLU A 115 1.07 -11.28 14.24
N ALA A 116 1.71 -10.47 13.37
CA ALA A 116 1.13 -10.09 12.08
C ALA A 116 0.79 -11.34 11.24
N VAL A 117 1.75 -12.27 11.13
CA VAL A 117 1.54 -13.51 10.39
C VAL A 117 0.42 -14.36 11.01
N ARG A 118 0.37 -14.49 12.35
CA ARG A 118 -0.72 -15.18 13.04
C ARG A 118 -2.10 -14.56 12.81
N HIS A 119 -2.17 -13.23 12.69
CA HIS A 119 -3.41 -12.55 12.33
C HIS A 119 -3.84 -12.88 10.90
N LEU A 120 -2.91 -12.78 9.94
CA LEU A 120 -3.15 -13.10 8.54
C LEU A 120 -3.62 -14.56 8.36
N GLU A 121 -2.98 -15.51 9.05
CA GLU A 121 -3.34 -16.94 9.02
C GLU A 121 -4.72 -17.23 9.61
N LYS A 122 -5.23 -16.35 10.48
CA LYS A 122 -6.61 -16.39 11.01
C LYS A 122 -7.63 -15.70 10.12
N GLY A 123 -7.25 -15.26 8.91
CA GLY A 123 -8.12 -14.54 7.97
C GLY A 123 -8.40 -13.09 8.36
N ARG A 124 -7.61 -12.51 9.28
CA ARG A 124 -7.71 -11.10 9.65
C ARG A 124 -6.95 -10.23 8.68
N VAL A 125 -7.50 -9.08 8.34
CA VAL A 125 -6.74 -8.03 7.66
C VAL A 125 -5.76 -7.39 8.65
N VAL A 126 -4.50 -7.21 8.24
CA VAL A 126 -3.50 -6.52 9.07
C VAL A 126 -3.10 -5.22 8.40
N ILE A 127 -3.30 -4.10 9.09
CA ILE A 127 -2.98 -2.76 8.61
C ILE A 127 -1.71 -2.29 9.30
N PHE A 128 -0.66 -2.04 8.53
CA PHE A 128 0.64 -1.64 9.04
C PHE A 128 0.77 -0.12 9.02
N ALA A 129 0.87 0.49 10.18
CA ALA A 129 0.99 1.91 10.40
C ALA A 129 2.42 2.32 10.80
N GLY A 130 2.70 3.63 10.79
CA GLY A 130 3.98 4.18 11.22
C GLY A 130 5.13 3.97 10.24
N GLY A 131 4.83 3.58 8.99
CA GLY A 131 5.84 3.35 7.95
C GLY A 131 6.88 2.30 8.34
N THR A 132 8.18 2.66 8.20
CA THR A 132 9.30 1.85 8.70
C THR A 132 9.59 2.06 10.20
N GLY A 133 8.97 3.05 10.82
CA GLY A 133 9.33 3.54 12.17
C GLY A 133 10.51 4.51 12.19
N ASN A 134 11.09 4.81 11.02
CA ASN A 134 12.23 5.69 10.87
C ASN A 134 11.95 6.82 9.88
N PRO A 135 12.45 8.05 10.15
CA PRO A 135 12.39 9.13 9.17
C PRO A 135 13.21 8.80 7.92
N PHE A 136 13.06 9.60 6.89
CA PHE A 136 13.73 9.52 5.57
C PHE A 136 13.24 8.38 4.65
N PHE A 137 12.37 7.50 5.12
CA PHE A 137 11.75 6.45 4.32
C PHE A 137 10.35 6.85 3.87
N SER A 138 10.00 6.46 2.65
CA SER A 138 8.66 6.66 2.11
C SER A 138 7.68 5.58 2.57
N THR A 139 6.40 5.77 2.26
CA THR A 139 5.38 4.72 2.43
C THR A 139 5.67 3.51 1.54
N ASP A 140 6.25 3.71 0.34
CA ASP A 140 6.61 2.61 -0.56
C ASP A 140 7.72 1.74 0.05
N SER A 141 8.76 2.37 0.66
CA SER A 141 9.79 1.64 1.42
C SER A 141 9.20 0.86 2.59
N GLY A 142 8.24 1.47 3.31
CA GLY A 142 7.50 0.77 4.38
C GLY A 142 6.72 -0.43 3.85
N ALA A 143 6.05 -0.29 2.71
CA ALA A 143 5.28 -1.37 2.09
C ALA A 143 6.18 -2.53 1.62
N ALA A 144 7.29 -2.24 0.93
CA ALA A 144 8.25 -3.25 0.51
C ALA A 144 8.84 -4.02 1.71
N LEU A 145 9.23 -3.30 2.77
CA LEU A 145 9.74 -3.92 3.99
C LEU A 145 8.70 -4.84 4.66
N ARG A 146 7.45 -4.39 4.80
CA ARG A 146 6.39 -5.20 5.41
C ARG A 146 6.05 -6.41 4.54
N ALA A 147 5.97 -6.25 3.21
CA ALA A 147 5.73 -7.35 2.28
C ALA A 147 6.79 -8.46 2.43
N ALA A 148 8.06 -8.09 2.44
CA ALA A 148 9.15 -9.06 2.68
C ALA A 148 9.04 -9.72 4.06
N GLN A 149 8.78 -8.95 5.13
CA GLN A 149 8.69 -9.47 6.50
C GLN A 149 7.54 -10.47 6.72
N ILE A 150 6.39 -10.26 6.05
CA ILE A 150 5.25 -11.19 6.17
C ILE A 150 5.29 -12.31 5.13
N ASN A 151 6.33 -12.40 4.31
CA ASN A 151 6.43 -13.32 3.18
C ASN A 151 5.22 -13.20 2.24
N ALA A 152 4.93 -11.99 1.76
CA ALA A 152 3.90 -11.76 0.77
C ALA A 152 4.35 -12.30 -0.60
N ASP A 153 3.43 -12.88 -1.34
CA ASP A 153 3.67 -13.39 -2.71
C ASP A 153 3.79 -12.24 -3.71
N VAL A 154 3.18 -11.09 -3.39
CA VAL A 154 3.15 -9.90 -4.24
C VAL A 154 2.94 -8.63 -3.43
N LEU A 155 3.57 -7.53 -3.88
CA LEU A 155 3.26 -6.16 -3.45
C LEU A 155 2.32 -5.52 -4.48
N LEU A 156 1.07 -5.31 -4.12
CA LEU A 156 0.08 -4.58 -4.91
C LEU A 156 0.22 -3.09 -4.65
N LYS A 157 0.69 -2.32 -5.62
CA LYS A 157 0.81 -0.88 -5.53
C LYS A 157 -0.34 -0.19 -6.26
N ALA A 158 -1.31 0.27 -5.48
CA ALA A 158 -2.43 1.05 -5.97
C ALA A 158 -2.02 2.51 -6.23
N THR A 159 -2.32 3.02 -7.43
CA THR A 159 -1.97 4.37 -7.90
C THR A 159 -3.15 5.01 -8.64
N ASN A 160 -2.96 6.23 -9.14
CA ASN A 160 -3.90 6.94 -10.02
C ASN A 160 -3.60 6.72 -11.52
N VAL A 161 -2.57 5.93 -11.85
CA VAL A 161 -2.24 5.51 -13.22
C VAL A 161 -2.39 4.00 -13.34
N ASP A 162 -2.67 3.52 -14.54
CA ASP A 162 -3.01 2.12 -14.81
C ASP A 162 -1.80 1.19 -15.02
N GLY A 163 -0.60 1.68 -14.73
CA GLY A 163 0.63 0.89 -14.85
C GLY A 163 1.88 1.75 -14.89
N ILE A 164 2.97 1.14 -15.34
CA ILE A 164 4.28 1.77 -15.52
C ILE A 164 4.45 2.11 -17.00
N TYR A 165 4.96 3.32 -17.26
CA TYR A 165 5.19 3.83 -18.59
C TYR A 165 6.67 4.18 -18.77
N ASP A 166 7.12 4.21 -20.02
CA ASP A 166 8.47 4.64 -20.40
C ASP A 166 8.73 6.13 -20.10
N LYS A 167 7.65 6.94 -20.03
CA LYS A 167 7.63 8.37 -19.67
C LYS A 167 6.27 8.74 -19.09
N ASP A 168 6.15 9.93 -18.53
CA ASP A 168 4.94 10.40 -17.85
C ASP A 168 3.73 10.49 -18.83
N PRO A 169 2.71 9.63 -18.72
CA PRO A 169 1.58 9.62 -19.63
C PRO A 169 0.70 10.88 -19.53
N ASN A 170 0.79 11.63 -18.44
CA ASN A 170 0.07 12.89 -18.30
C ASN A 170 0.72 14.04 -19.08
N LYS A 171 1.99 13.89 -19.47
CA LYS A 171 2.77 14.90 -20.22
C LYS A 171 2.99 14.52 -21.67
N TYR A 172 3.02 13.22 -21.95
CA TYR A 172 3.39 12.68 -23.26
C TYR A 172 2.31 11.73 -23.76
N SER A 173 1.60 12.11 -24.81
CA SER A 173 0.54 11.31 -25.41
C SER A 173 1.03 10.04 -26.12
N ASP A 174 2.35 9.95 -26.39
CA ASP A 174 3.04 8.83 -26.99
C ASP A 174 3.76 7.97 -25.93
N ALA A 175 3.40 8.09 -24.64
CA ALA A 175 3.90 7.25 -23.59
C ALA A 175 3.43 5.79 -23.79
N VAL A 176 4.36 4.85 -23.67
CA VAL A 176 4.10 3.42 -23.85
C VAL A 176 4.07 2.73 -22.49
N LYS A 177 2.95 2.04 -22.22
CA LYS A 177 2.81 1.25 -21.00
C LYS A 177 3.54 -0.08 -21.14
N PHE A 178 4.19 -0.51 -20.05
CA PHE A 178 4.73 -1.86 -19.94
C PHE A 178 3.66 -2.82 -19.41
N ASP A 179 3.53 -3.99 -19.99
CA ASP A 179 2.78 -5.09 -19.38
C ASP A 179 3.61 -5.76 -18.30
N THR A 180 4.91 -5.96 -18.59
CA THR A 180 5.90 -6.51 -17.65
C THR A 180 7.22 -5.75 -17.78
N ILE A 181 7.96 -5.61 -16.67
CA ILE A 181 9.30 -5.03 -16.65
C ILE A 181 10.11 -5.70 -15.54
N SER A 182 11.42 -5.88 -15.75
CA SER A 182 12.27 -6.43 -14.69
C SER A 182 12.62 -5.39 -13.63
N HIS A 183 12.93 -5.86 -12.40
CA HIS A 183 13.44 -5.00 -11.33
C HIS A 183 14.70 -4.23 -11.76
N ASN A 184 15.60 -4.88 -12.50
CA ASN A 184 16.83 -4.25 -13.01
C ASN A 184 16.50 -3.11 -13.97
N GLU A 185 15.65 -3.37 -14.96
CA GLU A 185 15.25 -2.37 -15.95
C GLU A 185 14.50 -1.19 -15.31
N LEU A 186 13.66 -1.44 -14.30
CA LEU A 186 13.00 -0.40 -13.52
C LEU A 186 14.01 0.57 -12.88
N LEU A 187 15.06 0.02 -12.27
CA LEU A 187 16.11 0.80 -11.60
C LEU A 187 17.01 1.52 -12.61
N GLU A 188 17.46 0.84 -13.66
CA GLU A 188 18.36 1.39 -14.69
C GLU A 188 17.71 2.55 -15.46
N ARG A 189 16.43 2.43 -15.78
CA ARG A 189 15.65 3.48 -16.48
C ARG A 189 15.18 4.60 -15.54
N HIS A 190 15.42 4.50 -14.23
CA HIS A 190 14.98 5.48 -13.23
C HIS A 190 13.46 5.80 -13.32
N LEU A 191 12.65 4.79 -13.61
CA LEU A 191 11.21 4.97 -13.72
C LEU A 191 10.61 5.32 -12.35
N LYS A 192 9.86 6.42 -12.30
CA LYS A 192 9.34 7.02 -11.04
C LYS A 192 8.08 6.30 -10.53
N VAL A 193 8.16 4.99 -10.36
CA VAL A 193 7.05 4.19 -9.85
C VAL A 193 7.03 4.14 -8.34
N MET A 194 8.22 3.97 -7.75
CA MET A 194 8.46 3.96 -6.30
C MET A 194 9.86 4.52 -6.03
N ASP A 195 10.18 4.75 -4.76
CA ASP A 195 11.54 5.16 -4.43
C ASP A 195 12.54 4.00 -4.57
N THR A 196 13.81 4.36 -4.77
CA THR A 196 14.90 3.41 -5.01
C THR A 196 15.06 2.38 -3.88
N ALA A 197 14.85 2.79 -2.62
CA ALA A 197 14.99 1.88 -1.48
C ALA A 197 13.89 0.81 -1.51
N ALA A 198 12.65 1.18 -1.84
CA ALA A 198 11.54 0.24 -2.00
C ALA A 198 11.81 -0.75 -3.14
N ALA A 199 12.27 -0.25 -4.30
CA ALA A 199 12.59 -1.09 -5.45
C ALA A 199 13.73 -2.07 -5.14
N ALA A 200 14.78 -1.62 -4.45
CA ALA A 200 15.89 -2.47 -4.05
C ALA A 200 15.46 -3.58 -3.06
N ILE A 201 14.62 -3.26 -2.07
CA ILE A 201 14.08 -4.29 -1.15
C ILE A 201 13.30 -5.34 -1.92
N CYS A 202 12.45 -4.95 -2.86
CA CYS A 202 11.67 -5.89 -3.67
C CYS A 202 12.58 -6.76 -4.54
N GLN A 203 13.58 -6.17 -5.18
CA GLN A 203 14.56 -6.87 -6.01
C GLN A 203 15.34 -7.92 -5.22
N GLU A 204 15.93 -7.53 -4.08
CA GLU A 204 16.75 -8.42 -3.25
C GLU A 204 15.96 -9.60 -2.68
N ASN A 205 14.65 -9.44 -2.50
CA ASN A 205 13.77 -10.49 -1.98
C ASN A 205 12.97 -11.22 -3.07
N ASN A 206 13.22 -10.95 -4.36
CA ASN A 206 12.46 -11.48 -5.49
C ASN A 206 10.94 -11.31 -5.30
N LEU A 207 10.53 -10.17 -4.77
CA LEU A 207 9.15 -9.83 -4.48
C LEU A 207 8.52 -9.14 -5.70
N PRO A 208 7.58 -9.78 -6.40
CA PRO A 208 6.90 -9.15 -7.53
C PRO A 208 6.10 -7.92 -7.06
N ILE A 209 6.05 -6.90 -7.92
CA ILE A 209 5.23 -5.71 -7.69
C ILE A 209 4.20 -5.64 -8.82
N LEU A 210 2.93 -5.46 -8.50
CA LEU A 210 1.90 -5.13 -9.49
C LEU A 210 1.42 -3.70 -9.25
N VAL A 211 1.63 -2.85 -10.25
CA VAL A 211 1.21 -1.44 -10.25
C VAL A 211 -0.07 -1.29 -11.05
N PHE A 212 -1.14 -0.79 -10.42
CA PHE A 212 -2.45 -0.70 -11.03
C PHE A 212 -3.24 0.54 -10.57
N ASN A 213 -4.30 0.88 -11.32
CA ASN A 213 -5.18 2.01 -11.02
C ASN A 213 -6.25 1.61 -10.00
N LEU A 214 -6.40 2.39 -8.92
CA LEU A 214 -7.41 2.18 -7.87
C LEU A 214 -8.70 3.00 -8.08
N ASN A 215 -8.78 3.87 -9.09
CA ASN A 215 -10.03 4.59 -9.37
C ASN A 215 -11.21 3.63 -9.65
N ASP A 216 -10.91 2.43 -10.11
CA ASP A 216 -11.81 1.30 -10.14
C ASP A 216 -11.34 0.26 -9.11
N THR A 217 -12.04 0.17 -7.98
CA THR A 217 -11.69 -0.76 -6.89
C THR A 217 -11.77 -2.23 -7.30
N SER A 218 -12.52 -2.58 -8.38
CA SER A 218 -12.56 -3.93 -8.94
C SER A 218 -11.20 -4.40 -9.46
N ASN A 219 -10.27 -3.49 -9.72
CA ASN A 219 -8.91 -3.83 -10.13
C ASN A 219 -8.13 -4.56 -9.03
N ILE A 220 -8.51 -4.44 -7.74
CA ILE A 220 -7.93 -5.25 -6.66
C ILE A 220 -8.27 -6.73 -6.90
N TYR A 221 -9.53 -7.04 -7.19
CA TYR A 221 -9.97 -8.40 -7.49
C TYR A 221 -9.29 -8.96 -8.74
N LYS A 222 -9.26 -8.17 -9.83
CA LYS A 222 -8.60 -8.55 -11.09
C LYS A 222 -7.12 -8.87 -10.87
N ALA A 223 -6.41 -8.00 -10.14
CA ALA A 223 -5.00 -8.18 -9.79
C ALA A 223 -4.76 -9.50 -9.04
N VAL A 224 -5.62 -9.83 -8.09
CA VAL A 224 -5.53 -11.06 -7.29
C VAL A 224 -5.85 -12.31 -8.09
N CYS A 225 -6.72 -12.21 -9.09
CA CYS A 225 -7.06 -13.31 -10.00
C CYS A 225 -6.08 -13.48 -11.18
N GLY A 226 -5.00 -12.70 -11.24
CA GLY A 226 -4.01 -12.79 -12.32
C GLY A 226 -4.47 -12.21 -13.64
N GLU A 227 -5.53 -11.39 -13.64
CA GLU A 227 -5.94 -10.64 -14.81
C GLU A 227 -4.98 -9.47 -15.08
N ASN A 228 -4.90 -9.00 -16.33
CA ASN A 228 -4.08 -7.85 -16.69
C ASN A 228 -4.70 -6.54 -16.11
N ALA A 229 -4.43 -6.28 -14.84
CA ALA A 229 -4.91 -5.09 -14.14
C ALA A 229 -3.92 -3.91 -14.18
N GLY A 230 -2.68 -4.14 -14.67
CA GLY A 230 -1.63 -3.12 -14.61
C GLY A 230 -0.30 -3.59 -15.17
N THR A 231 0.81 -3.14 -14.58
CA THR A 231 2.17 -3.57 -14.93
C THR A 231 2.76 -4.45 -13.83
N VAL A 232 3.32 -5.60 -14.20
CA VAL A 232 4.05 -6.50 -13.30
C VAL A 232 5.54 -6.17 -13.36
N VAL A 233 6.17 -5.99 -12.19
CA VAL A 233 7.63 -5.90 -12.02
C VAL A 233 8.11 -7.20 -11.37
N SER A 234 9.05 -7.91 -12.00
CA SER A 234 9.56 -9.20 -11.50
C SER A 234 11.02 -9.44 -11.87
#